data_ccee3df010de3483e39341c24ae28891
#
_entry.id   ccee3df010de3483e39341c24ae28891
#
_cell.length_a   1.000
_cell.length_b   1.000
_cell.length_c   1.000
_cell.angle_alpha   90.00
_cell.angle_beta   90.00
_cell.angle_gamma   90.00
#
_symmetry.space_group_name_H-M   'P 1'
#
loop_
_entity.id
_entity.type
_entity.pdbx_description
1 polymer ?
#
loop_
_entity_poly.entity_id
_entity_poly.type
_entity_poly.pdbx_seq_one_letter_code
_entity_poly.pdbx_strand_id
1 'polypeptide(L)'
;MKKIVFIICCILTLSLAACSNRQENPQISKWDCSVNCAEQSTSNKYVITYSDEKLTSQTGALTFYNGNEFEITIHLINNGEEERRETIPAGGSTCLKQLKENIEYIVGIHADVTEDMPIKLTAYDGEKTDAEP
;
A
#
# COMPACT_ATOMS: atom_id res chain seq x y z
N MET A 1 -45.27 -21.93 -50.05
CA MET A 1 -45.11 -20.68 -49.30
C MET A 1 -45.09 -20.89 -47.81
N LYS A 2 -44.24 -21.73 -47.31
CA LYS A 2 -44.10 -21.95 -45.84
C LYS A 2 -42.65 -22.16 -45.39
N LYS A 3 -41.72 -21.50 -46.04
CA LYS A 3 -40.28 -21.68 -45.75
C LYS A 3 -39.50 -20.38 -45.42
N ILE A 4 -40.16 -19.29 -45.11
CA ILE A 4 -39.51 -17.99 -44.91
C ILE A 4 -39.55 -17.57 -43.42
N VAL A 5 -40.21 -18.30 -42.56
CA VAL A 5 -40.42 -17.89 -41.16
C VAL A 5 -39.31 -18.38 -40.22
N PHE A 6 -38.41 -19.22 -40.70
CA PHE A 6 -37.39 -19.85 -39.81
C PHE A 6 -36.03 -19.17 -39.80
N ILE A 7 -35.81 -18.11 -40.54
CA ILE A 7 -34.50 -17.46 -40.63
C ILE A 7 -34.38 -16.20 -39.75
N ILE A 8 -35.47 -15.73 -39.18
CA ILE A 8 -35.46 -14.50 -38.38
C ILE A 8 -35.18 -14.73 -36.91
N CYS A 9 -35.29 -15.96 -36.41
CA CYS A 9 -35.01 -16.24 -34.99
C CYS A 9 -33.54 -16.50 -34.63
N CYS A 10 -32.64 -16.65 -35.58
CA CYS A 10 -31.23 -16.95 -35.28
C CYS A 10 -30.33 -15.72 -35.20
N ILE A 11 -30.84 -14.51 -35.46
CA ILE A 11 -30.00 -13.31 -35.44
C ILE A 11 -30.08 -12.52 -34.13
N LEU A 12 -30.94 -12.93 -33.22
CA LEU A 12 -31.17 -12.21 -31.94
C LEU A 12 -30.41 -12.77 -30.73
N THR A 13 -29.59 -13.77 -30.91
CA THR A 13 -28.85 -14.35 -29.78
C THR A 13 -27.34 -14.06 -29.74
N LEU A 14 -26.85 -13.19 -30.60
CA LEU A 14 -25.43 -12.87 -30.72
C LEU A 14 -25.02 -11.50 -30.16
N SER A 15 -25.92 -10.80 -29.49
CA SER A 15 -25.59 -9.44 -28.97
C SER A 15 -25.41 -9.34 -27.47
N LEU A 16 -25.26 -10.44 -26.75
CA LEU A 16 -25.08 -10.43 -25.29
C LEU A 16 -23.69 -10.91 -24.81
N ALA A 17 -22.75 -11.05 -25.70
CA ALA A 17 -21.34 -11.26 -25.33
C ALA A 17 -20.54 -9.96 -25.43
N ALA A 18 -21.12 -8.82 -25.13
CA ALA A 18 -20.38 -7.68 -24.65
C ALA A 18 -20.03 -7.98 -23.20
N CYS A 19 -19.06 -8.87 -22.99
CA CYS A 19 -18.34 -8.92 -21.75
C CYS A 19 -17.86 -7.52 -21.49
N SER A 20 -18.49 -6.85 -20.54
CA SER A 20 -17.92 -5.70 -19.89
C SER A 20 -16.60 -6.18 -19.27
N ASN A 21 -15.50 -6.01 -19.99
CA ASN A 21 -14.21 -5.89 -19.38
C ASN A 21 -14.26 -4.57 -18.59
N ARG A 22 -14.97 -4.59 -17.47
CA ARG A 22 -14.63 -3.73 -16.36
C ARG A 22 -13.26 -4.23 -15.95
N GLN A 23 -12.22 -3.61 -16.47
CA GLN A 23 -11.00 -3.47 -15.75
C GLN A 23 -11.43 -2.82 -14.43
N GLU A 24 -11.67 -3.64 -13.42
CA GLU A 24 -11.70 -3.16 -12.04
C GLU A 24 -10.32 -2.54 -11.87
N ASN A 25 -10.26 -1.22 -11.82
CA ASN A 25 -9.06 -0.54 -11.38
C ASN A 25 -8.72 -1.21 -10.04
N PRO A 26 -7.51 -1.77 -9.90
CA PRO A 26 -7.13 -2.41 -8.66
C PRO A 26 -7.42 -1.39 -7.57
N GLN A 27 -8.25 -1.77 -6.62
CA GLN A 27 -8.61 -0.89 -5.52
C GLN A 27 -7.32 -0.60 -4.77
N ILE A 28 -6.85 0.64 -4.81
CA ILE A 28 -5.66 1.06 -4.10
C ILE A 28 -5.97 0.94 -2.62
N SER A 29 -5.30 0.00 -1.96
CA SER A 29 -5.41 -0.15 -0.52
C SER A 29 -4.65 0.97 0.17
N LYS A 30 -5.28 1.55 1.16
CA LYS A 30 -4.69 2.56 2.04
C LYS A 30 -4.57 1.97 3.44
N TRP A 31 -3.41 2.13 4.07
CA TRP A 31 -3.17 1.73 5.45
C TRP A 31 -2.69 2.92 6.26
N ASP A 32 -3.23 3.08 7.45
CA ASP A 32 -2.78 4.06 8.42
C ASP A 32 -1.95 3.34 9.49
N CYS A 33 -0.65 3.47 9.40
CA CYS A 33 0.31 2.86 10.32
C CYS A 33 0.64 3.85 11.44
N SER A 34 -0.25 4.01 12.40
CA SER A 34 0.00 4.83 13.58
C SER A 34 0.63 3.99 14.68
N VAL A 35 1.74 4.46 15.21
CA VAL A 35 2.44 3.82 16.32
C VAL A 35 2.79 4.86 17.39
N ASN A 36 2.72 4.47 18.65
CA ASN A 36 3.23 5.29 19.74
C ASN A 36 4.69 4.94 19.96
N CYS A 37 5.55 5.93 19.81
CA CYS A 37 6.93 5.83 20.19
C CYS A 37 7.01 6.01 21.70
N ALA A 38 7.26 4.93 22.42
CA ALA A 38 7.57 4.97 23.84
C ALA A 38 9.07 5.10 24.03
N GLU A 39 9.52 5.96 24.93
CA GLU A 39 10.92 6.09 25.28
C GLU A 39 11.48 4.76 25.75
N GLN A 40 12.20 4.08 24.88
CA GLN A 40 12.96 2.92 25.29
C GLN A 40 14.40 3.34 25.60
N SER A 41 14.68 3.53 26.88
CA SER A 41 16.01 3.63 27.45
C SER A 41 16.88 4.80 26.95
N THR A 42 17.24 5.58 27.86
CA THR A 42 18.06 6.80 27.97
C THR A 42 19.42 6.83 27.26
N SER A 43 19.84 5.83 26.54
CA SER A 43 21.17 5.80 25.90
C SER A 43 21.16 5.77 24.37
N ASN A 44 20.07 5.42 23.75
CA ASN A 44 19.95 5.38 22.30
C ASN A 44 18.72 6.19 21.87
N LYS A 45 18.94 7.29 21.15
CA LYS A 45 17.94 8.18 20.57
C LYS A 45 17.05 7.51 19.51
N TYR A 46 17.17 6.23 19.31
CA TYR A 46 16.49 5.52 18.24
C TYR A 46 15.45 4.58 18.81
N VAL A 47 14.23 4.79 18.42
CA VAL A 47 13.13 3.87 18.73
C VAL A 47 12.70 3.21 17.43
N ILE A 48 12.80 1.89 17.37
CA ILE A 48 12.15 1.10 16.32
C ILE A 48 10.87 0.56 16.92
N THR A 49 9.78 0.89 16.29
CA THR A 49 8.47 0.37 16.64
C THR A 49 7.82 -0.26 15.41
N TYR A 50 6.94 -1.19 15.62
CA TYR A 50 6.28 -1.92 14.54
C TYR A 50 4.81 -1.55 14.50
N SER A 51 4.30 -1.36 13.30
CA SER A 51 2.87 -1.21 13.07
C SER A 51 2.16 -2.55 13.27
N ASP A 52 0.97 -2.52 13.86
CA ASP A 52 0.08 -3.68 13.92
C ASP A 52 -0.52 -4.02 12.54
N GLU A 53 -0.54 -3.04 11.65
CA GLU A 53 -1.02 -3.20 10.29
C GLU A 53 0.03 -3.92 9.43
N LYS A 54 -0.39 -5.01 8.81
CA LYS A 54 0.41 -5.70 7.80
C LYS A 54 0.02 -5.20 6.41
N LEU A 55 1.00 -4.99 5.56
CA LEU A 55 0.79 -4.50 4.21
C LEU A 55 1.01 -5.61 3.20
N THR A 56 0.12 -5.70 2.23
CA THR A 56 0.25 -6.64 1.11
C THR A 56 0.18 -5.87 -0.20
N SER A 57 1.28 -5.82 -0.94
CA SER A 57 1.26 -5.20 -2.26
C SER A 57 0.72 -6.17 -3.31
N GLN A 58 -0.27 -5.74 -4.06
CA GLN A 58 -0.78 -6.44 -5.24
C GLN A 58 -0.11 -5.95 -6.53
N THR A 59 0.52 -4.78 -6.48
CA THR A 59 1.10 -4.11 -7.64
C THR A 59 2.62 -4.26 -7.73
N GLY A 60 3.27 -4.81 -6.70
CA GLY A 60 4.72 -4.84 -6.57
C GLY A 60 5.33 -3.48 -6.20
N ALA A 61 4.51 -2.52 -5.79
CA ALA A 61 4.95 -1.21 -5.32
C ALA A 61 4.15 -0.77 -4.09
N LEU A 62 4.79 -0.07 -3.17
CA LEU A 62 4.16 0.57 -2.02
C LEU A 62 4.65 2.01 -1.93
N THR A 63 3.72 2.95 -1.86
CA THR A 63 4.02 4.37 -1.63
C THR A 63 3.75 4.70 -0.18
N PHE A 64 4.72 5.33 0.47
CA PHE A 64 4.64 5.76 1.87
C PHE A 64 4.67 7.27 1.96
N TYR A 65 3.84 7.81 2.83
CA TYR A 65 3.80 9.23 3.16
C TYR A 65 4.10 9.43 4.65
N ASN A 66 5.08 10.28 4.94
CA ASN A 66 5.43 10.68 6.30
C ASN A 66 4.56 11.88 6.74
N GLY A 67 3.56 11.65 7.57
CA GLY A 67 2.67 12.67 8.09
C GLY A 67 3.21 13.43 9.32
N ASN A 68 4.50 13.28 9.63
CA ASN A 68 5.12 13.91 10.79
C ASN A 68 5.94 15.14 10.38
N GLU A 69 6.25 15.98 11.36
CA GLU A 69 7.10 17.17 11.19
C GLU A 69 8.61 16.85 11.30
N PHE A 70 8.96 15.57 11.35
CA PHE A 70 10.33 15.06 11.43
C PHE A 70 10.53 13.90 10.47
N GLU A 71 11.80 13.63 10.18
CA GLU A 71 12.21 12.51 9.33
C GLU A 71 11.96 11.18 10.02
N ILE A 72 11.52 10.18 9.24
CA ILE A 72 11.38 8.80 9.69
C ILE A 72 12.12 7.85 8.75
N THR A 73 12.54 6.71 9.26
CA THR A 73 13.02 5.60 8.46
C THR A 73 12.06 4.44 8.57
N ILE A 74 11.62 3.94 7.43
CA ILE A 74 10.76 2.76 7.35
C ILE A 74 11.59 1.52 7.05
N HIS A 75 11.16 0.39 7.59
CA HIS A 75 11.73 -0.93 7.36
C HIS A 75 10.62 -1.87 6.93
N LEU A 76 10.73 -2.45 5.74
CA LEU A 76 9.83 -3.53 5.32
C LEU A 76 10.42 -4.88 5.71
N ILE A 77 9.69 -5.61 6.51
CA ILE A 77 10.11 -6.87 7.09
C ILE A 77 9.19 -7.99 6.63
N ASN A 78 9.75 -9.02 6.07
CA ASN A 78 9.06 -10.25 5.70
C ASN A 78 9.74 -11.44 6.38
N ASN A 79 8.97 -12.28 7.05
CA ASN A 79 9.47 -13.47 7.77
C ASN A 79 10.63 -13.18 8.72
N GLY A 80 10.64 -12.00 9.35
CA GLY A 80 11.68 -11.57 10.28
C GLY A 80 12.95 -11.03 9.63
N GLU A 81 12.99 -10.93 8.31
CA GLU A 81 14.10 -10.35 7.55
C GLU A 81 13.72 -8.99 6.97
N GLU A 82 14.63 -8.02 7.11
CA GLU A 82 14.47 -6.71 6.48
C GLU A 82 14.76 -6.82 4.98
N GLU A 83 13.74 -6.58 4.16
CA GLU A 83 13.87 -6.60 2.70
C GLU A 83 14.16 -5.22 2.11
N ARG A 84 13.66 -4.16 2.73
CA ARG A 84 13.83 -2.77 2.29
C ARG A 84 13.93 -1.83 3.49
N ARG A 85 14.67 -0.76 3.27
CA ARG A 85 14.79 0.37 4.20
C ARG A 85 14.79 1.66 3.41
N GLU A 86 14.05 2.66 3.86
CA GLU A 86 14.00 3.97 3.22
C GLU A 86 13.78 5.06 4.26
N THR A 87 14.45 6.19 4.06
CA THR A 87 14.29 7.38 4.90
C THR A 87 13.39 8.38 4.20
N ILE A 88 12.38 8.87 4.90
CA ILE A 88 11.37 9.79 4.36
C ILE A 88 11.43 11.09 5.14
N PRO A 89 11.73 12.23 4.50
CA PRO A 89 11.75 13.52 5.16
C PRO A 89 10.36 13.91 5.70
N ALA A 90 10.31 14.88 6.61
CA ALA A 90 9.08 15.43 7.15
C ALA A 90 8.11 15.85 6.03
N GLY A 91 6.87 15.39 6.08
CA GLY A 91 5.86 15.70 5.07
C GLY A 91 6.17 15.15 3.67
N GLY A 92 7.19 14.32 3.53
CA GLY A 92 7.60 13.71 2.27
C GLY A 92 6.97 12.35 1.99
N SER A 93 7.21 11.83 0.80
CA SER A 93 6.79 10.51 0.40
C SER A 93 7.88 9.76 -0.35
N THR A 94 7.79 8.44 -0.37
CA THR A 94 8.67 7.57 -1.16
C THR A 94 7.87 6.42 -1.75
N CYS A 95 8.29 5.90 -2.89
CA CYS A 95 7.69 4.74 -3.51
C CYS A 95 8.73 3.62 -3.63
N LEU A 96 8.50 2.53 -2.93
CA LEU A 96 9.28 1.31 -3.04
C LEU A 96 8.71 0.44 -4.16
N LYS A 97 9.56 0.14 -5.15
CA LYS A 97 9.21 -0.65 -6.34
C LYS A 97 9.93 -2.00 -6.32
N GLN A 98 9.50 -2.89 -7.19
CA GLN A 98 10.05 -4.24 -7.32
C GLN A 98 9.93 -5.06 -6.03
N LEU A 99 8.83 -4.85 -5.34
CA LEU A 99 8.45 -5.68 -4.20
C LEU A 99 7.83 -6.98 -4.69
N LYS A 100 7.88 -8.00 -3.84
CA LYS A 100 7.17 -9.24 -4.12
C LYS A 100 5.67 -9.02 -3.95
N GLU A 101 4.90 -9.45 -4.94
CA GLU A 101 3.45 -9.35 -4.91
C GLU A 101 2.82 -10.40 -3.99
N ASN A 102 1.70 -10.04 -3.38
CA ASN A 102 0.87 -10.93 -2.56
C ASN A 102 1.56 -11.54 -1.34
N ILE A 103 2.59 -10.90 -0.81
CA ILE A 103 3.18 -11.25 0.47
C ILE A 103 2.91 -10.17 1.51
N GLU A 104 2.86 -10.58 2.76
CA GLU A 104 2.66 -9.64 3.88
C GLU A 104 3.99 -9.06 4.35
N TYR A 105 4.01 -7.74 4.48
CA TYR A 105 5.11 -7.00 5.10
C TYR A 105 4.69 -6.43 6.44
N ILE A 106 5.56 -6.53 7.42
CA ILE A 106 5.49 -5.76 8.66
C ILE A 106 6.28 -4.48 8.43
N VAL A 107 5.74 -3.35 8.88
CA VAL A 107 6.42 -2.06 8.79
C VAL A 107 7.06 -1.74 10.13
N GLY A 108 8.38 -1.61 10.14
CA GLY A 108 9.12 -1.01 11.23
C GLY A 108 9.28 0.49 10.97
N ILE A 109 9.11 1.31 12.00
CA ILE A 109 9.27 2.75 11.93
C ILE A 109 10.32 3.17 12.96
N HIS A 110 11.32 3.90 12.48
CA HIS A 110 12.39 4.45 13.28
C HIS A 110 12.38 5.97 13.16
N ALA A 111 12.39 6.65 14.29
CA ALA A 111 12.49 8.09 14.36
C ALA A 111 13.44 8.51 15.48
N ASP A 112 14.20 9.57 15.27
CA ASP A 112 15.04 10.21 16.29
C ASP A 112 14.18 11.21 17.08
N VAL A 113 13.47 10.71 18.08
CA VAL A 113 12.59 11.50 18.93
C VAL A 113 13.01 11.39 20.39
N THR A 114 12.82 12.48 21.13
CA THR A 114 13.26 12.60 22.53
C THR A 114 12.12 12.44 23.53
N GLU A 115 10.88 12.44 23.04
CA GLU A 115 9.69 12.36 23.86
C GLU A 115 8.73 11.33 23.27
N ASP A 116 7.85 10.79 24.10
CA ASP A 116 6.77 9.93 23.66
C ASP A 116 5.83 10.71 22.74
N MET A 117 5.68 10.25 21.49
CA MET A 117 4.81 10.90 20.54
C MET A 117 4.24 9.90 19.55
N PRO A 118 3.05 10.17 18.99
CA PRO A 118 2.51 9.38 17.91
C PRO A 118 3.32 9.62 16.63
N ILE A 119 3.67 8.55 15.95
CA ILE A 119 4.25 8.58 14.61
C ILE A 119 3.18 8.17 13.62
N LYS A 120 2.96 9.00 12.61
CA LYS A 120 1.95 8.79 11.57
C LYS A 120 2.63 8.46 10.26
N LEU A 121 2.25 7.32 9.69
CA LEU A 121 2.68 6.87 8.38
C LEU A 121 1.45 6.40 7.61
N THR A 122 1.29 6.86 6.40
CA THR A 122 0.27 6.36 5.48
C THR A 122 0.92 5.57 4.36
N ALA A 123 0.38 4.41 4.04
CA ALA A 123 0.86 3.57 2.96
C ALA A 123 -0.24 3.34 1.91
N TYR A 124 0.16 3.20 0.66
CA TYR A 124 -0.72 2.90 -0.47
C TYR A 124 -0.14 1.77 -1.30
N ASP A 125 -1.00 0.89 -1.80
CA ASP A 125 -0.59 -0.09 -2.80
C ASP A 125 -0.49 0.57 -4.17
N GLY A 126 0.67 0.49 -4.79
CA GLY A 126 0.97 1.09 -6.08
C GLY A 126 1.77 2.39 -6.00
N GLU A 127 2.06 2.94 -7.19
CA GLU A 127 2.70 4.24 -7.32
C GLU A 127 1.65 5.33 -7.14
N LYS A 128 1.85 6.18 -6.15
CA LYS A 128 0.99 7.34 -5.91
C LYS A 128 1.84 8.60 -5.84
N THR A 129 1.63 9.51 -6.80
CA THR A 129 2.38 10.76 -6.92
C THR A 129 1.87 11.83 -5.96
N ASP A 130 0.60 11.78 -5.60
CA ASP A 130 -0.07 12.72 -4.69
C ASP A 130 -0.43 12.00 -3.39
N ALA A 131 0.59 11.37 -2.76
CA ALA A 131 0.40 10.72 -1.47
C ALA A 131 0.21 11.80 -0.40
N GLU A 132 -0.99 11.85 0.13
CA GLU A 132 -1.39 12.70 1.26
C GLU A 132 -1.79 11.81 2.45
N PRO A 133 -1.78 12.37 3.67
CA PRO A 133 -2.18 11.64 4.86
C PRO A 133 -3.63 11.17 4.84
#